data_31a17585770e0f8780334b667e3e5cb1
#
_entry.id   31a17585770e0f8780334b667e3e5cb1
#
_cell.length_a   1.000
_cell.length_b   1.000
_cell.length_c   1.000
_cell.angle_alpha   90.00
_cell.angle_beta   90.00
_cell.angle_gamma   90.00
#
_symmetry.space_group_name_H-M   'P 1'
#
loop_
_entity.id
_entity.type
_entity.pdbx_description
1 polymer ?
#
loop_
_entity_poly.entity_id
_entity_poly.type
_entity_poly.pdbx_seq_one_letter_code
_entity_poly.pdbx_strand_id
1 'polypeptide(L)'
;MAHKLTILVFVLLGVGGTARSASGPCKGPDVLEAQVLAHPSARTWGALGGWFGERHDYACAIAAFESAVRLDPNSARMHYFLGLSRYSSGQVDASITELHRSVELDSNDVQARLALGVAYHQLGRAADAETAWESALAIDPNSTTALDWLAKARIADGQFGAAIELLSSAPADEDLTLDLALAYSESGSFDKAADTLSTALVRSPASLRISSALATVYVQSHRYQDATNLIHVTLNAHPDDVATQLLYLRLLVLQDDDTDAQPLAQKMLSEHPQDFDALYLSGVVENDEQQYAAAVEHLRAAARLNPKHYDVRFNLGTAYAHLKQNEAARDELAKAVTLDPSKAEAHFHLAQVLRSLGRTADAQAQLKLFERCQQATTMLALGQTKAGQAAQSLDAGNATQAISLYREAIDALPQDAVLEYDLALALERVGDAAAERAALEMALQLRPGFAEAENQLGLVTARAGENSTAEKHFRDAIARAPSYAEAANNLGTLLGQQGRDREAEAFLRSAVSANPRFGQAWVNLAATLASESHFSEALAAVDSALRIDPQDADALRLRAMLAAAASSNRTGSSTSSTSVRRPR
;
A
#
# COMPACT_ATOMS: atom_id res chain seq x y z
N MET A 1 13.05 32.82 -14.76
CA MET A 1 12.71 32.83 -13.31
C MET A 1 11.84 31.65 -12.87
N ALA A 2 11.75 30.57 -13.66
CA ALA A 2 10.90 29.39 -13.39
C ALA A 2 11.67 28.16 -12.84
N HIS A 3 12.98 28.27 -12.59
CA HIS A 3 13.85 27.12 -12.27
C HIS A 3 14.25 26.98 -10.80
N LYS A 4 13.69 27.78 -9.88
CA LYS A 4 14.06 27.73 -8.45
C LYS A 4 12.94 27.27 -7.49
N LEU A 5 11.83 26.75 -8.00
CA LEU A 5 10.70 26.33 -7.15
C LEU A 5 10.69 24.83 -6.82
N THR A 6 11.53 24.03 -7.45
CA THR A 6 11.55 22.56 -7.30
C THR A 6 12.30 22.07 -6.06
N ILE A 7 12.98 22.93 -5.32
CA ILE A 7 13.88 22.54 -4.22
C ILE A 7 13.15 22.38 -2.88
N LEU A 8 11.95 22.93 -2.69
CA LEU A 8 11.27 22.81 -1.39
C LEU A 8 10.49 21.50 -1.19
N VAL A 9 10.20 20.76 -2.24
CA VAL A 9 9.54 19.44 -2.17
C VAL A 9 10.51 18.36 -1.65
N PHE A 10 11.81 18.51 -1.88
CA PHE A 10 12.83 17.56 -1.38
C PHE A 10 13.08 17.63 0.13
N VAL A 11 12.59 18.66 0.83
CA VAL A 11 12.76 18.79 2.29
C VAL A 11 11.79 17.92 3.08
N LEU A 12 10.70 17.42 2.47
CA LEU A 12 9.75 16.52 3.12
C LEU A 12 10.27 15.06 3.26
N LEU A 13 11.34 14.70 2.55
CA LEU A 13 11.93 13.36 2.57
C LEU A 13 13.13 13.21 3.52
N GLY A 14 13.53 14.25 4.22
CA GLY A 14 14.66 14.25 5.15
C GLY A 14 14.22 14.02 6.59
N VAL A 15 14.48 12.80 7.07
CA VAL A 15 14.54 12.35 8.47
C VAL A 15 14.87 13.49 9.46
N GLY A 16 14.11 13.54 10.55
CA GLY A 16 14.23 14.40 11.73
C GLY A 16 15.59 14.99 12.08
N GLY A 17 15.98 16.03 11.37
CA GLY A 17 17.05 16.90 11.81
C GLY A 17 16.55 17.70 13.02
N THR A 18 17.22 17.54 14.17
CA THR A 18 16.95 18.32 15.37
C THR A 18 16.87 19.81 15.02
N ALA A 19 15.67 20.38 15.15
CA ALA A 19 15.44 21.80 14.96
C ALA A 19 16.46 22.58 15.81
N ARG A 20 17.36 23.29 15.17
CA ARG A 20 18.19 24.28 15.87
C ARG A 20 17.23 25.35 16.41
N SER A 21 17.07 25.41 17.72
CA SER A 21 16.43 26.54 18.36
C SER A 21 17.23 27.79 18.01
N ALA A 22 16.64 28.70 17.23
CA ALA A 22 17.26 29.99 16.95
C ALA A 22 17.40 30.75 18.27
N SER A 23 18.62 30.89 18.75
CA SER A 23 18.94 31.62 20.01
C SER A 23 19.24 33.10 19.76
N GLY A 24 18.81 33.66 18.63
CA GLY A 24 18.99 35.07 18.24
C GLY A 24 17.83 35.66 17.48
N PRO A 25 17.78 37.01 17.33
CA PRO A 25 16.75 37.66 16.52
C PRO A 25 16.85 37.22 15.06
N CYS A 26 15.69 36.96 14.42
CA CYS A 26 15.62 36.61 13.00
C CYS A 26 16.22 37.73 12.15
N LYS A 27 17.37 37.49 11.55
CA LYS A 27 18.05 38.45 10.69
C LYS A 27 18.24 37.83 9.29
N GLY A 28 17.54 38.40 8.32
CA GLY A 28 17.65 38.04 6.91
C GLY A 28 18.68 38.88 6.16
N PRO A 29 18.77 38.73 4.83
CA PRO A 29 19.59 39.59 4.00
C PRO A 29 19.08 41.04 4.07
N ASP A 30 20.00 41.99 4.17
CA ASP A 30 19.67 43.41 4.27
C ASP A 30 18.72 43.88 3.13
N VAL A 31 18.86 43.31 1.92
CA VAL A 31 17.97 43.59 0.78
C VAL A 31 16.53 43.16 1.02
N LEU A 32 16.30 41.95 1.58
CA LEU A 32 14.94 41.46 1.85
C LEU A 32 14.33 42.19 3.04
N GLU A 33 15.12 42.49 4.07
CA GLU A 33 14.66 43.27 5.22
C GLU A 33 14.31 44.72 4.81
N ALA A 34 15.14 45.32 3.99
CA ALA A 34 14.84 46.66 3.44
C ALA A 34 13.56 46.66 2.58
N GLN A 35 13.30 45.62 1.80
CA GLN A 35 12.06 45.48 1.02
C GLN A 35 10.83 45.31 1.93
N VAL A 36 10.94 44.55 3.01
CA VAL A 36 9.86 44.39 3.99
C VAL A 36 9.58 45.73 4.70
N LEU A 37 10.61 46.45 5.07
CA LEU A 37 10.47 47.76 5.71
C LEU A 37 9.89 48.84 4.78
N ALA A 38 10.35 48.88 3.52
CA ALA A 38 9.90 49.87 2.55
C ALA A 38 8.49 49.61 2.00
N HIS A 39 8.15 48.35 1.79
CA HIS A 39 6.88 47.91 1.19
C HIS A 39 6.36 46.62 1.89
N PRO A 40 5.84 46.74 3.13
CA PRO A 40 5.32 45.57 3.85
C PRO A 40 4.12 44.99 3.10
N SER A 41 4.26 43.75 2.63
CA SER A 41 3.24 43.02 1.89
C SER A 41 3.39 41.51 2.15
N ALA A 42 2.35 40.72 1.87
CA ALA A 42 2.44 39.26 1.95
C ALA A 42 3.57 38.71 1.04
N ARG A 43 3.79 39.35 -0.09
CA ARG A 43 4.86 38.97 -1.04
C ARG A 43 6.27 39.21 -0.49
N THR A 44 6.53 40.34 0.14
CA THR A 44 7.86 40.68 0.69
C THR A 44 8.17 39.86 1.92
N TRP A 45 7.21 39.69 2.84
CA TRP A 45 7.33 38.78 3.97
C TRP A 45 7.46 37.30 3.54
N GLY A 46 6.70 36.87 2.50
CA GLY A 46 6.81 35.54 1.93
C GLY A 46 8.20 35.26 1.32
N ALA A 47 8.81 36.25 0.66
CA ALA A 47 10.18 36.14 0.15
C ALA A 47 11.21 35.98 1.29
N LEU A 48 11.05 36.71 2.38
CA LEU A 48 11.90 36.62 3.55
C LEU A 48 11.71 35.26 4.25
N GLY A 49 10.45 34.78 4.40
CA GLY A 49 10.13 33.47 4.95
C GLY A 49 10.73 32.32 4.13
N GLY A 50 10.66 32.41 2.79
CA GLY A 50 11.27 31.44 1.89
C GLY A 50 12.79 31.39 2.05
N TRP A 51 13.46 32.54 2.21
CA TRP A 51 14.90 32.61 2.45
C TRP A 51 15.31 31.91 3.75
N PHE A 52 14.52 32.06 4.84
CA PHE A 52 14.75 31.34 6.09
C PHE A 52 14.49 29.85 5.94
N GLY A 53 13.40 29.46 5.25
CA GLY A 53 13.05 28.07 4.98
C GLY A 53 14.15 27.30 4.23
N GLU A 54 14.73 27.89 3.18
CA GLU A 54 15.86 27.32 2.43
C GLU A 54 17.10 27.05 3.31
N ARG A 55 17.21 27.70 4.45
CA ARG A 55 18.32 27.56 5.41
C ARG A 55 17.96 26.73 6.64
N HIS A 56 16.78 26.11 6.60
CA HIS A 56 16.25 25.31 7.71
C HIS A 56 16.05 26.09 9.02
N ASP A 57 16.00 27.44 8.93
CA ASP A 57 15.62 28.29 10.08
C ASP A 57 14.09 28.43 10.12
N TYR A 58 13.45 27.33 10.49
CA TYR A 58 12.00 27.23 10.46
C TYR A 58 11.31 28.17 11.46
N ALA A 59 11.96 28.51 12.57
CA ALA A 59 11.41 29.45 13.54
C ALA A 59 11.24 30.85 12.92
N CYS A 60 12.26 31.33 12.23
CA CYS A 60 12.22 32.61 11.53
C CYS A 60 11.34 32.57 10.27
N ALA A 61 11.31 31.43 9.57
CA ALA A 61 10.38 31.20 8.44
C ALA A 61 8.93 31.32 8.88
N ILE A 62 8.54 30.65 9.99
CA ILE A 62 7.20 30.72 10.57
C ILE A 62 6.82 32.17 10.88
N ALA A 63 7.67 32.92 11.61
CA ALA A 63 7.41 34.30 11.98
C ALA A 63 7.18 35.22 10.76
N ALA A 64 7.98 35.00 9.69
CA ALA A 64 7.83 35.73 8.45
C ALA A 64 6.56 35.36 7.70
N PHE A 65 6.25 34.06 7.54
CA PHE A 65 5.01 33.61 6.89
C PHE A 65 3.75 33.99 7.68
N GLU A 66 3.77 33.96 9.01
CA GLU A 66 2.68 34.49 9.83
C GLU A 66 2.43 35.97 9.58
N SER A 67 3.50 36.74 9.38
CA SER A 67 3.39 38.16 9.01
C SER A 67 2.80 38.33 7.59
N ALA A 68 3.18 37.44 6.67
CA ALA A 68 2.60 37.41 5.32
C ALA A 68 1.09 37.07 5.35
N VAL A 69 0.69 36.05 6.12
CA VAL A 69 -0.73 35.64 6.28
C VAL A 69 -1.55 36.73 6.97
N ARG A 70 -1.01 37.44 7.96
CA ARG A 70 -1.72 38.59 8.57
C ARG A 70 -2.01 39.71 7.56
N LEU A 71 -1.13 39.92 6.57
CA LEU A 71 -1.31 40.95 5.55
C LEU A 71 -2.23 40.50 4.40
N ASP A 72 -2.24 39.21 4.10
CA ASP A 72 -3.16 38.60 3.13
C ASP A 72 -3.67 37.24 3.63
N PRO A 73 -4.77 37.24 4.40
CA PRO A 73 -5.35 36.01 4.95
C PRO A 73 -5.97 35.07 3.92
N ASN A 74 -6.11 35.52 2.68
CA ASN A 74 -6.69 34.72 1.60
C ASN A 74 -5.63 34.17 0.62
N SER A 75 -4.37 34.30 0.95
CA SER A 75 -3.28 33.75 0.14
C SER A 75 -3.06 32.26 0.42
N ALA A 76 -3.64 31.37 -0.40
CA ALA A 76 -3.41 29.93 -0.32
C ALA A 76 -1.91 29.59 -0.22
N ARG A 77 -1.10 30.25 -1.05
CA ARG A 77 0.35 30.07 -1.10
C ARG A 77 1.05 30.38 0.23
N MET A 78 0.64 31.43 0.95
CA MET A 78 1.26 31.79 2.24
C MET A 78 0.89 30.79 3.32
N HIS A 79 -0.37 30.33 3.34
CA HIS A 79 -0.81 29.24 4.21
C HIS A 79 -0.06 27.93 3.92
N TYR A 80 0.15 27.60 2.65
CA TYR A 80 0.95 26.43 2.26
C TYR A 80 2.38 26.48 2.83
N PHE A 81 3.11 27.57 2.62
CA PHE A 81 4.48 27.70 3.12
C PHE A 81 4.57 27.80 4.64
N LEU A 82 3.58 28.42 5.29
CA LEU A 82 3.48 28.42 6.74
C LEU A 82 3.28 26.99 7.27
N GLY A 83 2.37 26.24 6.64
CA GLY A 83 2.12 24.83 6.93
C GLY A 83 3.38 23.98 6.81
N LEU A 84 4.13 24.09 5.71
CA LEU A 84 5.39 23.38 5.51
C LEU A 84 6.44 23.75 6.57
N SER A 85 6.56 25.03 6.90
CA SER A 85 7.52 25.49 7.90
C SER A 85 7.19 24.96 9.30
N ARG A 86 5.89 24.92 9.66
CA ARG A 86 5.40 24.34 10.92
C ARG A 86 5.65 22.84 10.96
N TYR A 87 5.38 22.11 9.86
CA TYR A 87 5.69 20.68 9.74
C TYR A 87 7.18 20.42 10.00
N SER A 88 8.05 21.11 9.29
CA SER A 88 9.51 20.95 9.42
C SER A 88 10.05 21.35 10.79
N SER A 89 9.32 22.18 11.56
CA SER A 89 9.66 22.53 12.95
C SER A 89 9.06 21.57 13.97
N GLY A 90 8.33 20.51 13.56
CA GLY A 90 7.68 19.54 14.43
C GLY A 90 6.30 19.97 14.96
N GLN A 91 5.76 21.11 14.49
CA GLN A 91 4.44 21.61 14.88
C GLN A 91 3.35 21.03 13.96
N VAL A 92 3.18 19.70 13.96
CA VAL A 92 2.40 18.99 12.93
C VAL A 92 0.92 19.35 12.95
N ASP A 93 0.28 19.45 14.11
CA ASP A 93 -1.15 19.85 14.21
C ASP A 93 -1.39 21.27 13.67
N ALA A 94 -0.48 22.18 14.00
CA ALA A 94 -0.56 23.54 13.47
C ALA A 94 -0.29 23.61 11.96
N SER A 95 0.56 22.72 11.46
CA SER A 95 0.78 22.54 10.01
C SER A 95 -0.49 22.11 9.29
N ILE A 96 -1.19 21.10 9.81
CA ILE A 96 -2.45 20.60 9.25
C ILE A 96 -3.48 21.74 9.14
N THR A 97 -3.59 22.59 10.17
CA THR A 97 -4.52 23.74 10.15
C THR A 97 -4.23 24.68 8.99
N GLU A 98 -2.96 25.02 8.77
CA GLU A 98 -2.58 25.94 7.70
C GLU A 98 -2.70 25.29 6.30
N LEU A 99 -2.35 24.01 6.18
CA LEU A 99 -2.49 23.27 4.93
C LEU A 99 -3.95 23.08 4.53
N HIS A 100 -4.85 22.83 5.50
CA HIS A 100 -6.29 22.85 5.25
C HIS A 100 -6.75 24.19 4.72
N ARG A 101 -6.31 25.28 5.36
CA ARG A 101 -6.67 26.63 4.90
C ARG A 101 -6.15 26.89 3.49
N SER A 102 -4.96 26.39 3.15
CA SER A 102 -4.43 26.46 1.78
C SER A 102 -5.33 25.75 0.77
N VAL A 103 -5.75 24.50 1.08
CA VAL A 103 -6.64 23.68 0.22
C VAL A 103 -8.04 24.32 0.10
N GLU A 104 -8.57 24.94 1.17
CA GLU A 104 -9.85 25.68 1.11
C GLU A 104 -9.78 26.89 0.17
N LEU A 105 -8.64 27.61 0.16
CA LEU A 105 -8.44 28.79 -0.65
C LEU A 105 -8.10 28.47 -2.10
N ASP A 106 -7.40 27.38 -2.34
CA ASP A 106 -7.12 26.84 -3.68
C ASP A 106 -7.38 25.32 -3.70
N SER A 107 -8.59 24.97 -4.12
CA SER A 107 -9.04 23.58 -4.17
C SER A 107 -8.33 22.73 -5.24
N ASN A 108 -7.52 23.32 -6.13
CA ASN A 108 -6.78 22.62 -7.18
C ASN A 108 -5.29 22.50 -6.87
N ASP A 109 -4.84 22.94 -5.69
CA ASP A 109 -3.43 22.82 -5.30
C ASP A 109 -3.11 21.37 -4.89
N VAL A 110 -2.52 20.61 -5.81
CA VAL A 110 -2.03 19.23 -5.58
C VAL A 110 -0.96 19.21 -4.49
N GLN A 111 -0.06 20.20 -4.46
CA GLN A 111 1.06 20.23 -3.50
C GLN A 111 0.59 20.41 -2.06
N ALA A 112 -0.44 21.23 -1.84
CA ALA A 112 -1.03 21.41 -0.51
C ALA A 112 -1.70 20.12 0.00
N ARG A 113 -2.36 19.37 -0.89
CA ARG A 113 -2.97 18.07 -0.55
C ARG A 113 -1.92 17.00 -0.25
N LEU A 114 -0.85 16.95 -1.04
CA LEU A 114 0.28 16.05 -0.77
C LEU A 114 0.90 16.33 0.61
N ALA A 115 1.18 17.60 0.90
CA ALA A 115 1.73 18.00 2.19
C ALA A 115 0.79 17.69 3.36
N LEU A 116 -0.51 17.85 3.15
CA LEU A 116 -1.54 17.52 4.14
C LEU A 116 -1.54 16.01 4.45
N GLY A 117 -1.49 15.17 3.42
CA GLY A 117 -1.39 13.72 3.58
C GLY A 117 -0.14 13.30 4.36
N VAL A 118 1.02 13.87 4.04
CA VAL A 118 2.27 13.62 4.79
C VAL A 118 2.15 14.05 6.26
N ALA A 119 1.52 15.19 6.53
CA ALA A 119 1.31 15.67 7.90
C ALA A 119 0.38 14.74 8.70
N TYR A 120 -0.70 14.24 8.08
CA TYR A 120 -1.58 13.25 8.70
C TYR A 120 -0.87 11.91 8.95
N HIS A 121 -0.09 11.44 7.98
CA HIS A 121 0.69 10.20 8.12
C HIS A 121 1.65 10.27 9.31
N GLN A 122 2.33 11.39 9.51
CA GLN A 122 3.23 11.58 10.66
C GLN A 122 2.52 11.51 12.02
N LEU A 123 1.23 11.86 12.08
CA LEU A 123 0.39 11.71 13.29
C LEU A 123 -0.25 10.33 13.42
N GLY A 124 0.03 9.38 12.52
CA GLY A 124 -0.61 8.06 12.49
C GLY A 124 -2.09 8.11 12.08
N ARG A 125 -2.54 9.20 11.44
CA ARG A 125 -3.91 9.37 10.93
C ARG A 125 -4.00 8.83 9.49
N ALA A 126 -3.86 7.51 9.34
CA ALA A 126 -3.73 6.84 8.04
C ALA A 126 -4.89 7.15 7.09
N ALA A 127 -6.15 7.03 7.54
CA ALA A 127 -7.32 7.27 6.69
C ALA A 127 -7.41 8.72 6.18
N ASP A 128 -7.03 9.71 7.00
CA ASP A 128 -7.00 11.10 6.58
C ASP A 128 -5.87 11.36 5.58
N ALA A 129 -4.72 10.69 5.75
CA ALA A 129 -3.60 10.77 4.83
C ALA A 129 -3.97 10.20 3.45
N GLU A 130 -4.55 9.01 3.41
CA GLU A 130 -5.03 8.40 2.16
C GLU A 130 -6.04 9.29 1.45
N THR A 131 -7.05 9.80 2.16
CA THR A 131 -8.05 10.73 1.61
C THR A 131 -7.40 11.98 0.98
N ALA A 132 -6.35 12.52 1.62
CA ALA A 132 -5.64 13.67 1.10
C ALA A 132 -4.88 13.33 -0.20
N TRP A 133 -4.19 12.19 -0.26
CA TRP A 133 -3.47 11.74 -1.45
C TRP A 133 -4.41 11.31 -2.58
N GLU A 134 -5.52 10.64 -2.29
CA GLU A 134 -6.58 10.34 -3.27
C GLU A 134 -7.17 11.62 -3.87
N SER A 135 -7.40 12.64 -3.03
CA SER A 135 -7.87 13.95 -3.51
C SER A 135 -6.82 14.69 -4.37
N ALA A 136 -5.53 14.44 -4.16
CA ALA A 136 -4.46 14.92 -5.02
C ALA A 136 -4.48 14.20 -6.38
N LEU A 137 -4.66 12.87 -6.38
CA LEU A 137 -4.78 12.06 -7.60
C LEU A 137 -6.05 12.38 -8.42
N ALA A 138 -7.14 12.78 -7.76
CA ALA A 138 -8.34 13.24 -8.47
C ALA A 138 -8.09 14.50 -9.31
N ILE A 139 -7.10 15.33 -8.94
CA ILE A 139 -6.70 16.53 -9.70
C ILE A 139 -5.60 16.19 -10.71
N ASP A 140 -4.57 15.47 -10.28
CA ASP A 140 -3.47 15.01 -11.12
C ASP A 140 -3.29 13.49 -11.00
N PRO A 141 -3.95 12.70 -11.87
CA PRO A 141 -3.87 11.23 -11.85
C PRO A 141 -2.46 10.67 -12.09
N ASN A 142 -1.53 11.47 -12.60
CA ASN A 142 -0.15 11.07 -12.88
C ASN A 142 0.85 11.60 -11.84
N SER A 143 0.37 12.14 -10.72
CA SER A 143 1.24 12.59 -9.63
C SER A 143 2.03 11.42 -9.03
N THR A 144 3.27 11.24 -9.45
CA THR A 144 4.14 10.15 -8.97
C THR A 144 4.29 10.18 -7.45
N THR A 145 4.38 11.36 -6.85
CA THR A 145 4.45 11.52 -5.39
C THR A 145 3.19 11.03 -4.67
N ALA A 146 1.99 11.33 -5.20
CA ALA A 146 0.75 10.85 -4.60
C ALA A 146 0.60 9.34 -4.75
N LEU A 147 0.95 8.80 -5.92
CA LEU A 147 0.96 7.37 -6.19
C LEU A 147 1.91 6.62 -5.25
N ASP A 148 3.13 7.12 -5.07
CA ASP A 148 4.16 6.55 -4.19
C ASP A 148 3.68 6.48 -2.73
N TRP A 149 3.20 7.60 -2.17
CA TRP A 149 2.72 7.62 -0.80
C TRP A 149 1.51 6.71 -0.58
N LEU A 150 0.54 6.75 -1.48
CA LEU A 150 -0.67 5.94 -1.37
C LEU A 150 -0.37 4.45 -1.54
N ALA A 151 0.52 4.09 -2.47
CA ALA A 151 0.96 2.71 -2.65
C ALA A 151 1.67 2.17 -1.41
N LYS A 152 2.60 2.93 -0.85
CA LYS A 152 3.33 2.56 0.39
C LYS A 152 2.38 2.40 1.57
N ALA A 153 1.39 3.29 1.74
CA ALA A 153 0.38 3.16 2.77
C ALA A 153 -0.42 1.86 2.61
N ARG A 154 -0.91 1.57 1.41
CA ARG A 154 -1.66 0.34 1.11
C ARG A 154 -0.83 -0.93 1.30
N ILE A 155 0.43 -0.92 0.91
CA ILE A 155 1.35 -2.04 1.13
C ILE A 155 1.57 -2.26 2.63
N ALA A 156 1.79 -1.18 3.41
CA ALA A 156 1.98 -1.26 4.86
C ALA A 156 0.74 -1.82 5.59
N ASP A 157 -0.46 -1.54 5.08
CA ASP A 157 -1.73 -2.05 5.60
C ASP A 157 -2.11 -3.44 5.06
N GLY A 158 -1.23 -4.07 4.26
CA GLY A 158 -1.46 -5.38 3.65
C GLY A 158 -2.49 -5.39 2.51
N GLN A 159 -2.84 -4.22 1.99
CA GLN A 159 -3.80 -4.06 0.88
C GLN A 159 -3.07 -4.19 -0.47
N PHE A 160 -2.37 -5.30 -0.69
CA PHE A 160 -1.50 -5.50 -1.86
C PHE A 160 -2.26 -5.40 -3.18
N GLY A 161 -3.48 -5.95 -3.26
CA GLY A 161 -4.33 -5.87 -4.45
C GLY A 161 -4.64 -4.43 -4.85
N ALA A 162 -5.01 -3.58 -3.89
CA ALA A 162 -5.29 -2.17 -4.13
C ALA A 162 -4.04 -1.37 -4.53
N ALA A 163 -2.87 -1.72 -3.97
CA ALA A 163 -1.59 -1.13 -4.38
C ALA A 163 -1.23 -1.53 -5.82
N ILE A 164 -1.40 -2.80 -6.19
CA ILE A 164 -1.15 -3.31 -7.54
C ILE A 164 -2.08 -2.63 -8.56
N GLU A 165 -3.36 -2.51 -8.27
CA GLU A 165 -4.32 -1.83 -9.14
C GLU A 165 -3.92 -0.36 -9.37
N LEU A 166 -3.60 0.35 -8.31
CA LEU A 166 -3.14 1.74 -8.35
C LEU A 166 -1.91 1.91 -9.24
N LEU A 167 -0.90 1.05 -9.07
CA LEU A 167 0.41 1.19 -9.72
C LEU A 167 0.46 0.59 -11.13
N SER A 168 -0.44 -0.34 -11.48
CA SER A 168 -0.43 -1.02 -12.79
C SER A 168 -0.63 -0.07 -13.97
N SER A 169 -1.27 1.07 -13.76
CA SER A 169 -1.47 2.12 -14.77
C SER A 169 -0.63 3.37 -14.54
N ALA A 170 0.27 3.34 -13.57
CA ALA A 170 1.11 4.48 -13.20
C ALA A 170 2.14 4.82 -14.29
N PRO A 171 2.62 6.08 -14.33
CA PRO A 171 3.75 6.45 -15.19
C PRO A 171 4.98 5.58 -14.95
N ALA A 172 5.81 5.44 -15.99
CA ALA A 172 7.07 4.70 -15.87
C ALA A 172 8.07 5.50 -15.03
N ASP A 173 8.09 5.19 -13.75
CA ASP A 173 8.95 5.78 -12.73
C ASP A 173 9.67 4.67 -11.96
N GLU A 174 10.90 4.90 -11.49
CA GLU A 174 11.68 3.86 -10.80
C GLU A 174 11.10 3.53 -9.44
N ASP A 175 10.71 4.53 -8.64
CA ASP A 175 10.15 4.32 -7.31
C ASP A 175 8.82 3.58 -7.39
N LEU A 176 7.91 4.01 -8.28
CA LEU A 176 6.63 3.34 -8.49
C LEU A 176 6.78 1.91 -9.02
N THR A 177 7.81 1.65 -9.85
CA THR A 177 8.10 0.30 -10.33
C THR A 177 8.58 -0.61 -9.18
N LEU A 178 9.41 -0.10 -8.28
CA LEU A 178 9.86 -0.82 -7.10
C LEU A 178 8.71 -1.11 -6.14
N ASP A 179 7.83 -0.14 -5.91
CA ASP A 179 6.64 -0.33 -5.08
C ASP A 179 5.66 -1.36 -5.68
N LEU A 180 5.47 -1.34 -7.01
CA LEU A 180 4.65 -2.34 -7.69
C LEU A 180 5.24 -3.74 -7.55
N ALA A 181 6.54 -3.88 -7.72
CA ALA A 181 7.22 -5.16 -7.54
C ALA A 181 7.16 -5.65 -6.09
N LEU A 182 7.29 -4.73 -5.12
CA LEU A 182 7.11 -5.05 -3.70
C LEU A 182 5.69 -5.53 -3.44
N ALA A 183 4.66 -4.84 -3.93
CA ALA A 183 3.27 -5.26 -3.77
C ALA A 183 3.00 -6.64 -4.39
N TYR A 184 3.58 -6.95 -5.56
CA TYR A 184 3.50 -8.29 -6.14
C TYR A 184 4.23 -9.33 -5.27
N SER A 185 5.41 -9.03 -4.74
CA SER A 185 6.17 -9.94 -3.86
C SER A 185 5.42 -10.24 -2.57
N GLU A 186 4.90 -9.21 -1.90
CA GLU A 186 4.13 -9.35 -0.67
C GLU A 186 2.80 -10.10 -0.87
N SER A 187 2.22 -10.02 -2.10
CA SER A 187 1.06 -10.85 -2.48
C SER A 187 1.42 -12.28 -2.89
N GLY A 188 2.71 -12.67 -2.86
CA GLY A 188 3.20 -13.97 -3.32
C GLY A 188 3.28 -14.12 -4.85
N SER A 189 3.06 -13.06 -5.61
CA SER A 189 3.07 -13.06 -7.08
C SER A 189 4.50 -12.80 -7.62
N PHE A 190 5.46 -13.63 -7.22
CA PHE A 190 6.89 -13.42 -7.50
C PHE A 190 7.23 -13.35 -8.99
N ASP A 191 6.55 -14.13 -9.84
CA ASP A 191 6.78 -14.07 -11.28
C ASP A 191 6.42 -12.70 -11.86
N LYS A 192 5.30 -12.11 -11.43
CA LYS A 192 4.90 -10.76 -11.87
C LYS A 192 5.86 -9.68 -11.34
N ALA A 193 6.35 -9.84 -10.11
CA ALA A 193 7.36 -8.96 -9.55
C ALA A 193 8.66 -9.01 -10.39
N ALA A 194 9.14 -10.23 -10.72
CA ALA A 194 10.32 -10.43 -11.53
C ALA A 194 10.15 -9.87 -12.95
N ASP A 195 9.01 -10.09 -13.60
CA ASP A 195 8.70 -9.56 -14.93
C ASP A 195 8.66 -8.04 -14.94
N THR A 196 8.06 -7.43 -13.91
CA THR A 196 8.02 -5.97 -13.73
C THR A 196 9.42 -5.38 -13.63
N LEU A 197 10.26 -5.94 -12.75
CA LEU A 197 11.62 -5.46 -12.53
C LEU A 197 12.55 -5.77 -13.71
N SER A 198 12.44 -6.92 -14.35
CA SER A 198 13.26 -7.26 -15.54
C SER A 198 12.94 -6.33 -16.70
N THR A 199 11.66 -6.02 -16.91
CA THR A 199 11.23 -5.02 -17.92
C THR A 199 11.79 -3.62 -17.60
N ALA A 200 11.81 -3.24 -16.34
CA ALA A 200 12.38 -1.96 -15.91
C ALA A 200 13.90 -1.94 -16.05
N LEU A 201 14.57 -3.05 -15.75
CA LEU A 201 16.04 -3.18 -15.89
C LEU A 201 16.48 -3.05 -17.35
N VAL A 202 15.69 -3.55 -18.32
CA VAL A 202 15.95 -3.33 -19.75
C VAL A 202 15.93 -1.84 -20.12
N ARG A 203 15.06 -1.05 -19.48
CA ARG A 203 14.97 0.40 -19.70
C ARG A 203 16.08 1.17 -18.99
N SER A 204 16.50 0.70 -17.82
CA SER A 204 17.50 1.32 -16.95
C SER A 204 18.57 0.31 -16.52
N PRO A 205 19.45 -0.15 -17.44
CA PRO A 205 20.39 -1.26 -17.17
C PRO A 205 21.43 -0.97 -16.08
N ALA A 206 21.65 0.31 -15.73
CA ALA A 206 22.58 0.74 -14.70
C ALA A 206 21.94 0.97 -13.33
N SER A 207 20.63 0.74 -13.17
CA SER A 207 19.97 0.93 -11.88
C SER A 207 20.34 -0.20 -10.91
N LEU A 208 21.14 0.12 -9.92
CA LEU A 208 21.47 -0.79 -8.81
C LEU A 208 20.24 -1.14 -7.99
N ARG A 209 19.32 -0.19 -7.80
CA ARG A 209 18.09 -0.40 -7.03
C ARG A 209 17.20 -1.47 -7.68
N ILE A 210 16.98 -1.37 -9.00
CA ILE A 210 16.19 -2.36 -9.74
C ILE A 210 16.90 -3.72 -9.75
N SER A 211 18.23 -3.75 -9.98
CA SER A 211 19.00 -5.00 -9.96
C SER A 211 18.94 -5.70 -8.60
N SER A 212 19.12 -4.96 -7.50
CA SER A 212 19.04 -5.51 -6.15
C SER A 212 17.63 -6.00 -5.81
N ALA A 213 16.58 -5.25 -6.20
CA ALA A 213 15.20 -5.66 -5.99
C ALA A 213 14.88 -6.94 -6.78
N LEU A 214 15.30 -7.05 -8.05
CA LEU A 214 15.10 -8.24 -8.87
C LEU A 214 15.84 -9.45 -8.32
N ALA A 215 17.10 -9.28 -7.88
CA ALA A 215 17.84 -10.35 -7.24
C ALA A 215 17.16 -10.81 -5.94
N THR A 216 16.63 -9.88 -5.14
CA THR A 216 15.85 -10.21 -3.94
C THR A 216 14.59 -11.02 -4.27
N VAL A 217 13.85 -10.65 -5.31
CA VAL A 217 12.67 -11.40 -5.79
C VAL A 217 13.05 -12.80 -6.24
N TYR A 218 14.18 -12.96 -6.96
CA TYR A 218 14.68 -14.28 -7.36
C TYR A 218 15.05 -15.14 -6.13
N VAL A 219 15.65 -14.55 -5.09
CA VAL A 219 15.94 -15.26 -3.83
C VAL A 219 14.64 -15.70 -3.15
N GLN A 220 13.66 -14.81 -3.03
CA GLN A 220 12.36 -15.10 -2.41
C GLN A 220 11.57 -16.19 -3.15
N SER A 221 11.69 -16.23 -4.47
CA SER A 221 11.07 -17.25 -5.33
C SER A 221 11.90 -18.53 -5.51
N HIS A 222 12.98 -18.69 -4.72
CA HIS A 222 13.93 -19.81 -4.81
C HIS A 222 14.60 -19.98 -6.18
N ARG A 223 14.63 -18.93 -7.01
CA ARG A 223 15.32 -18.89 -8.31
C ARG A 223 16.78 -18.50 -8.11
N TYR A 224 17.49 -19.26 -7.30
CA TYR A 224 18.85 -18.91 -6.84
C TYR A 224 19.86 -18.73 -7.97
N GLN A 225 19.75 -19.55 -9.04
CA GLN A 225 20.66 -19.40 -10.19
C GLN A 225 20.46 -18.07 -10.94
N ASP A 226 19.22 -17.62 -11.08
CA ASP A 226 18.91 -16.34 -11.71
C ASP A 226 19.42 -15.19 -10.84
N ALA A 227 19.26 -15.29 -9.50
CA ALA A 227 19.81 -14.34 -8.56
C ALA A 227 21.34 -14.25 -8.66
N THR A 228 22.05 -15.39 -8.65
CA THR A 228 23.52 -15.46 -8.78
C THR A 228 23.98 -14.80 -10.09
N ASN A 229 23.36 -15.15 -11.21
CA ASN A 229 23.72 -14.59 -12.51
C ASN A 229 23.57 -13.07 -12.54
N LEU A 230 22.46 -12.55 -12.02
CA LEU A 230 22.19 -11.11 -11.97
C LEU A 230 23.18 -10.39 -11.05
N ILE A 231 23.44 -10.95 -9.86
CA ILE A 231 24.41 -10.42 -8.90
C ILE A 231 25.81 -10.34 -9.52
N HIS A 232 26.26 -11.39 -10.20
CA HIS A 232 27.57 -11.37 -10.87
C HIS A 232 27.64 -10.31 -11.95
N VAL A 233 26.59 -10.13 -12.76
CA VAL A 233 26.54 -9.04 -13.76
C VAL A 233 26.63 -7.68 -13.09
N THR A 234 25.91 -7.50 -11.99
CA THR A 234 25.89 -6.24 -11.23
C THR A 234 27.25 -5.96 -10.58
N LEU A 235 27.87 -6.95 -9.93
CA LEU A 235 29.19 -6.79 -9.30
C LEU A 235 30.33 -6.62 -10.31
N ASN A 236 30.22 -7.19 -11.52
CA ASN A 236 31.18 -6.92 -12.59
C ASN A 236 31.15 -5.45 -13.04
N ALA A 237 29.98 -4.82 -13.03
CA ALA A 237 29.83 -3.41 -13.36
C ALA A 237 30.13 -2.48 -12.16
N HIS A 238 29.79 -2.91 -10.96
CA HIS A 238 29.88 -2.15 -9.71
C HIS A 238 30.50 -3.02 -8.59
N PRO A 239 31.82 -3.31 -8.65
CA PRO A 239 32.45 -4.26 -7.75
C PRO A 239 32.46 -3.84 -6.28
N ASP A 240 32.32 -2.53 -5.99
CA ASP A 240 32.34 -1.96 -4.65
C ASP A 240 30.94 -1.67 -4.09
N ASP A 241 29.86 -2.14 -4.78
CA ASP A 241 28.50 -1.96 -4.27
C ASP A 241 28.23 -2.88 -3.09
N VAL A 242 28.26 -2.30 -1.89
CA VAL A 242 28.12 -2.99 -0.60
C VAL A 242 26.79 -3.74 -0.50
N ALA A 243 25.71 -3.13 -0.96
CA ALA A 243 24.37 -3.74 -0.90
C ALA A 243 24.31 -5.04 -1.72
N THR A 244 24.86 -5.02 -2.94
CA THR A 244 24.93 -6.21 -3.80
C THR A 244 25.90 -7.27 -3.24
N GLN A 245 27.04 -6.87 -2.64
CA GLN A 245 27.95 -7.80 -1.98
C GLN A 245 27.29 -8.50 -0.78
N LEU A 246 26.56 -7.76 0.05
CA LEU A 246 25.81 -8.33 1.18
C LEU A 246 24.66 -9.25 0.71
N LEU A 247 23.97 -8.88 -0.37
CA LEU A 247 22.95 -9.75 -0.97
C LEU A 247 23.58 -11.04 -1.53
N TYR A 248 24.77 -10.95 -2.14
CA TYR A 248 25.50 -12.14 -2.59
C TYR A 248 25.90 -13.03 -1.40
N LEU A 249 26.45 -12.46 -0.35
CA LEU A 249 26.79 -13.20 0.87
C LEU A 249 25.56 -13.90 1.47
N ARG A 250 24.42 -13.22 1.53
CA ARG A 250 23.16 -13.81 1.98
C ARG A 250 22.72 -14.98 1.09
N LEU A 251 22.87 -14.84 -0.22
CA LEU A 251 22.55 -15.92 -1.17
C LEU A 251 23.46 -17.14 -1.00
N LEU A 252 24.76 -16.93 -0.81
CA LEU A 252 25.74 -18.01 -0.55
C LEU A 252 25.39 -18.77 0.74
N VAL A 253 25.06 -18.04 1.81
CA VAL A 253 24.58 -18.64 3.09
C VAL A 253 23.30 -19.48 2.87
N LEU A 254 22.36 -19.00 2.05
CA LEU A 254 21.13 -19.75 1.75
C LEU A 254 21.36 -21.00 0.89
N GLN A 255 22.48 -21.07 0.17
CA GLN A 255 22.86 -22.19 -0.67
C GLN A 255 23.85 -23.14 0.02
N ASP A 256 24.19 -22.89 1.28
CA ASP A 256 25.23 -23.62 2.04
C ASP A 256 26.59 -23.63 1.30
N ASP A 257 26.90 -22.53 0.57
CA ASP A 257 28.18 -22.40 -0.16
C ASP A 257 29.21 -21.68 0.69
N ASP A 258 29.76 -22.40 1.67
CA ASP A 258 30.75 -21.89 2.59
C ASP A 258 32.05 -21.49 1.91
N THR A 259 32.38 -22.10 0.77
CA THR A 259 33.62 -21.88 0.04
C THR A 259 33.76 -20.43 -0.44
N ASP A 260 32.68 -19.88 -0.98
CA ASP A 260 32.65 -18.50 -1.48
C ASP A 260 32.13 -17.53 -0.40
N ALA A 261 31.32 -18.01 0.56
CA ALA A 261 30.76 -17.18 1.64
C ALA A 261 31.85 -16.66 2.60
N GLN A 262 32.79 -17.52 3.04
CA GLN A 262 33.80 -17.17 4.02
C GLN A 262 34.72 -16.01 3.59
N PRO A 263 35.36 -16.03 2.41
CA PRO A 263 36.22 -14.92 2.00
C PRO A 263 35.45 -13.62 1.80
N LEU A 264 34.20 -13.70 1.33
CA LEU A 264 33.34 -12.51 1.19
C LEU A 264 32.93 -11.95 2.57
N ALA A 265 32.56 -12.80 3.52
CA ALA A 265 32.25 -12.39 4.88
C ALA A 265 33.43 -11.68 5.56
N GLN A 266 34.65 -12.27 5.45
CA GLN A 266 35.88 -11.65 5.98
C GLN A 266 36.16 -10.29 5.33
N LYS A 267 35.97 -10.15 4.02
CA LYS A 267 36.09 -8.88 3.31
C LYS A 267 35.09 -7.86 3.86
N MET A 268 33.81 -8.22 3.95
CA MET A 268 32.75 -7.33 4.44
C MET A 268 33.01 -6.85 5.86
N LEU A 269 33.45 -7.74 6.76
CA LEU A 269 33.82 -7.35 8.12
C LEU A 269 35.03 -6.42 8.17
N SER A 270 36.02 -6.61 7.31
CA SER A 270 37.21 -5.75 7.28
C SER A 270 36.91 -4.34 6.80
N GLU A 271 36.01 -4.22 5.80
CA GLU A 271 35.63 -2.95 5.18
C GLU A 271 34.51 -2.24 5.96
N HIS A 272 33.58 -3.01 6.54
CA HIS A 272 32.38 -2.53 7.21
C HIS A 272 32.17 -3.15 8.60
N PRO A 273 33.09 -2.95 9.56
CA PRO A 273 33.10 -3.66 10.85
C PRO A 273 31.95 -3.32 11.81
N GLN A 274 31.15 -2.31 11.49
CA GLN A 274 29.98 -1.89 12.27
C GLN A 274 28.67 -2.02 11.49
N ASP A 275 28.72 -2.57 10.28
CA ASP A 275 27.51 -2.84 9.51
C ASP A 275 26.75 -4.06 10.08
N PHE A 276 25.44 -3.92 10.21
CA PHE A 276 24.61 -4.95 10.82
C PHE A 276 24.60 -6.25 10.01
N ASP A 277 24.40 -6.17 8.69
CA ASP A 277 24.31 -7.33 7.83
C ASP A 277 25.67 -8.02 7.69
N ALA A 278 26.77 -7.27 7.60
CA ALA A 278 28.11 -7.81 7.59
C ALA A 278 28.40 -8.62 8.87
N LEU A 279 28.09 -8.05 10.05
CA LEU A 279 28.25 -8.74 11.33
C LEU A 279 27.37 -9.97 11.46
N TYR A 280 26.09 -9.87 11.06
CA TYR A 280 25.14 -10.95 11.17
C TYR A 280 25.50 -12.12 10.25
N LEU A 281 25.68 -11.85 8.94
CA LEU A 281 25.97 -12.89 7.95
C LEU A 281 27.31 -13.57 8.22
N SER A 282 28.33 -12.80 8.61
CA SER A 282 29.61 -13.39 9.00
C SER A 282 29.47 -14.31 10.22
N GLY A 283 28.69 -13.91 11.21
CA GLY A 283 28.45 -14.76 12.36
C GLY A 283 27.64 -16.02 12.02
N VAL A 284 26.81 -16.00 10.98
CA VAL A 284 26.14 -17.22 10.46
C VAL A 284 27.17 -18.13 9.79
N VAL A 285 27.97 -17.62 8.84
CA VAL A 285 29.05 -18.38 8.18
C VAL A 285 30.01 -19.00 9.21
N GLU A 286 30.42 -18.25 10.22
CA GLU A 286 31.29 -18.76 11.30
C GLU A 286 30.62 -19.86 12.14
N ASN A 287 29.29 -19.80 12.34
CA ASN A 287 28.55 -20.89 12.98
C ASN A 287 28.58 -22.17 12.14
N ASP A 288 28.35 -22.05 10.82
CA ASP A 288 28.32 -23.18 9.89
C ASP A 288 29.72 -23.82 9.79
N GLU A 289 30.75 -23.01 9.81
CA GLU A 289 32.16 -23.46 9.87
C GLU A 289 32.62 -23.93 11.28
N GLN A 290 31.72 -23.98 12.25
CA GLN A 290 32.02 -24.36 13.65
C GLN A 290 33.00 -23.42 14.37
N GLN A 291 33.19 -22.21 13.88
CA GLN A 291 34.01 -21.17 14.51
C GLN A 291 33.21 -20.40 15.59
N TYR A 292 32.56 -21.14 16.48
CA TYR A 292 31.55 -20.62 17.42
C TYR A 292 32.02 -19.44 18.28
N ALA A 293 33.33 -19.37 18.60
CA ALA A 293 33.86 -18.27 19.40
C ALA A 293 33.83 -16.94 18.60
N ALA A 294 34.21 -16.97 17.33
CA ALA A 294 34.13 -15.79 16.44
C ALA A 294 32.65 -15.43 16.16
N ALA A 295 31.80 -16.41 15.87
CA ALA A 295 30.37 -16.21 15.68
C ALA A 295 29.72 -15.48 16.89
N VAL A 296 30.08 -15.86 18.12
CA VAL A 296 29.57 -15.18 19.33
C VAL A 296 30.00 -13.69 19.34
N GLU A 297 31.23 -13.37 18.96
CA GLU A 297 31.69 -11.98 18.93
C GLU A 297 30.89 -11.13 17.95
N HIS A 298 30.74 -11.59 16.70
CA HIS A 298 30.06 -10.84 15.64
C HIS A 298 28.55 -10.80 15.86
N LEU A 299 27.91 -11.93 16.22
CA LEU A 299 26.48 -11.96 16.52
C LEU A 299 26.11 -11.12 17.76
N ARG A 300 26.97 -11.04 18.78
CA ARG A 300 26.77 -10.10 19.90
C ARG A 300 26.85 -8.64 19.46
N ALA A 301 27.74 -8.31 18.52
CA ALA A 301 27.81 -6.98 17.96
C ALA A 301 26.54 -6.67 17.15
N ALA A 302 26.10 -7.56 16.28
CA ALA A 302 24.84 -7.46 15.56
C ALA A 302 23.62 -7.33 16.49
N ALA A 303 23.58 -8.12 17.58
CA ALA A 303 22.51 -8.06 18.59
C ALA A 303 22.46 -6.74 19.38
N ARG A 304 23.55 -5.98 19.43
CA ARG A 304 23.56 -4.63 20.02
C ARG A 304 22.99 -3.59 19.06
N LEU A 305 23.26 -3.74 17.76
CA LEU A 305 22.73 -2.84 16.71
C LEU A 305 21.23 -3.06 16.51
N ASN A 306 20.79 -4.31 16.45
CA ASN A 306 19.36 -4.66 16.36
C ASN A 306 18.97 -5.68 17.44
N PRO A 307 18.56 -5.24 18.62
CA PRO A 307 18.20 -6.14 19.73
C PRO A 307 16.97 -7.00 19.49
N LYS A 308 16.11 -6.63 18.53
CA LYS A 308 14.85 -7.30 18.23
C LYS A 308 14.91 -8.21 16.99
N HIS A 309 16.09 -8.50 16.46
CA HIS A 309 16.23 -9.39 15.31
C HIS A 309 16.22 -10.84 15.75
N TYR A 310 15.22 -11.62 15.32
CA TYR A 310 15.04 -13.03 15.68
C TYR A 310 16.28 -13.87 15.33
N ASP A 311 16.71 -13.86 14.06
CA ASP A 311 17.75 -14.74 13.57
C ASP A 311 19.09 -14.49 14.26
N VAL A 312 19.41 -13.23 14.59
CA VAL A 312 20.62 -12.89 15.37
C VAL A 312 20.57 -13.53 16.76
N ARG A 313 19.41 -13.47 17.46
CA ARG A 313 19.23 -14.08 18.77
C ARG A 313 19.30 -15.59 18.72
N PHE A 314 18.69 -16.17 17.70
CA PHE A 314 18.68 -17.62 17.46
C PHE A 314 20.11 -18.11 17.20
N ASN A 315 20.83 -17.54 16.24
CA ASN A 315 22.19 -17.94 15.88
C ASN A 315 23.19 -17.69 17.02
N LEU A 316 23.06 -16.60 17.77
CA LEU A 316 23.88 -16.35 18.96
C LEU A 316 23.62 -17.41 20.05
N GLY A 317 22.36 -17.78 20.27
CA GLY A 317 21.99 -18.82 21.22
C GLY A 317 22.51 -20.19 20.84
N THR A 318 22.49 -20.54 19.55
CA THR A 318 23.05 -21.81 19.04
C THR A 318 24.58 -21.83 19.18
N ALA A 319 25.27 -20.73 18.84
CA ALA A 319 26.72 -20.60 19.04
C ALA A 319 27.12 -20.81 20.51
N TYR A 320 26.41 -20.19 21.46
CA TYR A 320 26.64 -20.40 22.89
C TYR A 320 26.38 -21.86 23.31
N ALA A 321 25.35 -22.50 22.74
CA ALA A 321 25.04 -23.90 23.04
C ALA A 321 26.18 -24.84 22.61
N HIS A 322 26.75 -24.63 21.43
CA HIS A 322 27.91 -25.39 20.94
C HIS A 322 29.16 -25.16 21.81
N LEU A 323 29.35 -23.95 22.33
CA LEU A 323 30.41 -23.65 23.30
C LEU A 323 30.11 -24.17 24.71
N LYS A 324 28.97 -24.88 24.92
CA LYS A 324 28.48 -25.36 26.23
C LYS A 324 28.25 -24.25 27.26
N GLN A 325 28.09 -23.02 26.80
CA GLN A 325 27.70 -21.86 27.62
C GLN A 325 26.18 -21.83 27.79
N ASN A 326 25.63 -22.90 28.41
CA ASN A 326 24.20 -23.20 28.39
C ASN A 326 23.31 -22.12 29.00
N GLU A 327 23.76 -21.36 30.01
CA GLU A 327 22.98 -20.23 30.57
C GLU A 327 22.83 -19.09 29.57
N ALA A 328 23.92 -18.69 28.90
CA ALA A 328 23.88 -17.66 27.86
C ALA A 328 23.05 -18.11 26.65
N ALA A 329 23.19 -19.40 26.26
CA ALA A 329 22.40 -19.99 25.19
C ALA A 329 20.88 -19.94 25.51
N ARG A 330 20.50 -20.32 26.73
CA ARG A 330 19.11 -20.22 27.19
C ARG A 330 18.58 -18.80 27.07
N ASP A 331 19.34 -17.82 27.53
CA ASP A 331 18.91 -16.42 27.56
C ASP A 331 18.67 -15.88 26.16
N GLU A 332 19.56 -16.16 25.21
CA GLU A 332 19.41 -15.69 23.83
C GLU A 332 18.30 -16.46 23.08
N LEU A 333 18.19 -17.79 23.24
CA LEU A 333 17.11 -18.58 22.64
C LEU A 333 15.75 -18.23 23.24
N ALA A 334 15.65 -17.90 24.52
CA ALA A 334 14.42 -17.41 25.13
C ALA A 334 13.98 -16.06 24.55
N LYS A 335 14.94 -15.17 24.24
CA LYS A 335 14.65 -13.91 23.50
C LYS A 335 14.16 -14.20 22.07
N ALA A 336 14.79 -15.13 21.36
CA ALA A 336 14.36 -15.55 20.03
C ALA A 336 12.90 -16.06 20.05
N VAL A 337 12.58 -16.99 20.97
CA VAL A 337 11.20 -17.47 21.16
C VAL A 337 10.20 -16.36 21.50
N THR A 338 10.65 -15.34 22.26
CA THR A 338 9.78 -14.20 22.58
C THR A 338 9.55 -13.29 21.37
N LEU A 339 10.54 -13.14 20.50
CA LEU A 339 10.46 -12.33 19.29
C LEU A 339 9.58 -12.98 18.22
N ASP A 340 9.74 -14.29 18.05
CA ASP A 340 8.88 -15.07 17.15
C ASP A 340 8.52 -16.42 17.76
N PRO A 341 7.38 -16.52 18.43
CA PRO A 341 6.91 -17.79 19.04
C PRO A 341 6.47 -18.85 18.03
N SER A 342 6.35 -18.52 16.76
CA SER A 342 5.91 -19.46 15.72
C SER A 342 7.05 -20.32 15.16
N LYS A 343 8.30 -19.93 15.40
CA LYS A 343 9.50 -20.61 14.89
C LYS A 343 9.82 -21.86 15.71
N ALA A 344 9.53 -23.01 15.13
CA ALA A 344 9.72 -24.31 15.79
C ALA A 344 11.16 -24.56 16.25
N GLU A 345 12.15 -24.19 15.41
CA GLU A 345 13.56 -24.46 15.67
C GLU A 345 14.04 -23.81 16.99
N ALA A 346 13.60 -22.58 17.29
CA ALA A 346 13.98 -21.90 18.53
C ALA A 346 13.48 -22.65 19.77
N HIS A 347 12.24 -23.18 19.75
CA HIS A 347 11.70 -24.00 20.82
C HIS A 347 12.50 -25.30 21.00
N PHE A 348 12.88 -25.93 19.89
CA PHE A 348 13.66 -27.18 19.92
C PHE A 348 15.04 -26.95 20.54
N HIS A 349 15.78 -25.95 20.05
CA HIS A 349 17.11 -25.63 20.60
C HIS A 349 17.04 -25.18 22.06
N LEU A 350 16.06 -24.38 22.43
CA LEU A 350 15.84 -23.98 23.82
C LEU A 350 15.56 -25.20 24.71
N ALA A 351 14.76 -26.15 24.23
CA ALA A 351 14.49 -27.39 24.97
C ALA A 351 15.75 -28.24 25.20
N GLN A 352 16.64 -28.33 24.19
CA GLN A 352 17.91 -29.05 24.33
C GLN A 352 18.82 -28.39 25.40
N VAL A 353 18.92 -27.05 25.34
CA VAL A 353 19.72 -26.27 26.31
C VAL A 353 19.14 -26.41 27.72
N LEU A 354 17.80 -26.34 27.91
CA LEU A 354 17.14 -26.51 29.19
C LEU A 354 17.36 -27.93 29.76
N ARG A 355 17.36 -28.96 28.90
CA ARG A 355 17.71 -30.33 29.29
C ARG A 355 19.15 -30.42 29.79
N SER A 356 20.09 -29.77 29.10
CA SER A 356 21.51 -29.73 29.50
C SER A 356 21.71 -28.99 30.85
N LEU A 357 20.81 -28.08 31.20
CA LEU A 357 20.77 -27.37 32.48
C LEU A 357 20.00 -28.15 33.59
N GLY A 358 19.49 -29.35 33.29
CA GLY A 358 18.68 -30.13 34.22
C GLY A 358 17.24 -29.64 34.42
N ARG A 359 16.79 -28.65 33.65
CA ARG A 359 15.45 -28.07 33.73
C ARG A 359 14.44 -28.86 32.88
N THR A 360 14.21 -30.11 33.30
CA THR A 360 13.46 -31.10 32.48
C THR A 360 12.01 -30.71 32.23
N ALA A 361 11.34 -30.12 33.22
CA ALA A 361 9.93 -29.68 33.06
C ALA A 361 9.80 -28.57 32.03
N ASP A 362 10.70 -27.57 32.07
CA ASP A 362 10.72 -26.48 31.14
C ASP A 362 11.08 -26.96 29.73
N ALA A 363 12.03 -27.89 29.61
CA ALA A 363 12.38 -28.51 28.33
C ALA A 363 11.16 -29.25 27.70
N GLN A 364 10.39 -30.00 28.51
CA GLN A 364 9.16 -30.65 28.00
C GLN A 364 8.11 -29.62 27.53
N ALA A 365 7.97 -28.50 28.24
CA ALA A 365 7.06 -27.43 27.81
C ALA A 365 7.47 -26.85 26.44
N GLN A 366 8.77 -26.64 26.23
CA GLN A 366 9.27 -26.14 24.93
C GLN A 366 9.10 -27.17 23.81
N LEU A 367 9.29 -28.46 24.07
CA LEU A 367 9.03 -29.53 23.09
C LEU A 367 7.56 -29.58 22.66
N LYS A 368 6.62 -29.39 23.58
CA LYS A 368 5.20 -29.28 23.20
C LYS A 368 4.89 -28.09 22.31
N LEU A 369 5.58 -26.97 22.53
CA LEU A 369 5.45 -25.79 21.66
C LEU A 369 6.06 -26.06 20.27
N PHE A 370 7.23 -26.69 20.22
CA PHE A 370 7.83 -27.16 18.97
C PHE A 370 6.87 -28.04 18.15
N GLU A 371 6.27 -29.06 18.77
CA GLU A 371 5.30 -29.95 18.10
C GLU A 371 4.09 -29.16 17.55
N ARG A 372 3.57 -28.21 18.34
CA ARG A 372 2.46 -27.34 17.90
C ARG A 372 2.85 -26.43 16.73
N CYS A 373 4.03 -25.81 16.75
CA CYS A 373 4.52 -25.00 15.67
C CYS A 373 4.72 -25.81 14.38
N GLN A 374 5.31 -27.01 14.48
CA GLN A 374 5.45 -27.90 13.32
C GLN A 374 4.09 -28.30 12.74
N GLN A 375 3.13 -28.63 13.59
CA GLN A 375 1.77 -28.99 13.17
C GLN A 375 1.11 -27.78 12.47
N ALA A 376 1.24 -26.56 13.02
CA ALA A 376 0.70 -25.35 12.42
C ALA A 376 1.32 -25.07 11.05
N THR A 377 2.64 -25.20 10.91
CA THR A 377 3.34 -25.03 9.62
C THR A 377 2.87 -26.06 8.58
N THR A 378 2.70 -27.33 9.00
CA THR A 378 2.20 -28.38 8.11
C THR A 378 0.78 -28.10 7.63
N MET A 379 -0.10 -27.66 8.55
CA MET A 379 -1.48 -27.29 8.19
C MET A 379 -1.55 -26.06 7.30
N LEU A 380 -0.69 -25.06 7.54
CA LEU A 380 -0.60 -23.88 6.69
C LEU A 380 -0.20 -24.27 5.25
N ALA A 381 0.85 -25.06 5.09
CA ALA A 381 1.31 -25.53 3.77
C ALA A 381 0.23 -26.37 3.05
N LEU A 382 -0.45 -27.26 3.78
CA LEU A 382 -1.55 -28.06 3.24
C LEU A 382 -2.70 -27.16 2.77
N GLY A 383 -3.14 -26.22 3.61
CA GLY A 383 -4.24 -25.30 3.28
C GLY A 383 -3.93 -24.45 2.07
N GLN A 384 -2.74 -23.85 2.00
CA GLN A 384 -2.29 -23.06 0.86
C GLN A 384 -2.21 -23.88 -0.44
N THR A 385 -1.68 -25.10 -0.36
CA THR A 385 -1.61 -26.02 -1.51
C THR A 385 -3.01 -26.35 -2.02
N LYS A 386 -3.94 -26.67 -1.13
CA LYS A 386 -5.32 -27.00 -1.48
C LYS A 386 -6.07 -25.79 -2.06
N ALA A 387 -5.87 -24.59 -1.48
CA ALA A 387 -6.44 -23.35 -2.00
C ALA A 387 -5.95 -23.04 -3.41
N GLY A 388 -4.64 -23.17 -3.67
CA GLY A 388 -4.08 -23.00 -5.00
C GLY A 388 -4.63 -23.98 -6.04
N GLN A 389 -4.76 -25.27 -5.68
CA GLN A 389 -5.38 -26.27 -6.53
C GLN A 389 -6.88 -25.99 -6.78
N ALA A 390 -7.59 -25.46 -5.78
CA ALA A 390 -8.99 -25.07 -5.90
C ALA A 390 -9.15 -23.91 -6.87
N ALA A 391 -8.34 -22.86 -6.75
CA ALA A 391 -8.36 -21.73 -7.67
C ALA A 391 -8.08 -22.16 -9.12
N GLN A 392 -7.06 -23.00 -9.36
CA GLN A 392 -6.78 -23.57 -10.67
C GLN A 392 -7.95 -24.40 -11.23
N SER A 393 -8.63 -25.18 -10.38
CA SER A 393 -9.80 -25.96 -10.77
C SER A 393 -10.97 -25.06 -11.16
N LEU A 394 -11.15 -23.96 -10.44
CA LEU A 394 -12.19 -22.96 -10.72
C LEU A 394 -11.95 -22.25 -12.05
N ASP A 395 -10.71 -21.84 -12.32
CA ASP A 395 -10.28 -21.24 -13.59
C ASP A 395 -10.46 -22.20 -14.77
N ALA A 396 -10.23 -23.49 -14.55
CA ALA A 396 -10.48 -24.54 -15.54
C ALA A 396 -11.99 -24.88 -15.71
N GLY A 397 -12.89 -24.19 -15.00
CA GLY A 397 -14.33 -24.42 -15.07
C GLY A 397 -14.85 -25.61 -14.22
N ASN A 398 -13.98 -26.24 -13.40
CA ASN A 398 -14.31 -27.40 -12.57
C ASN A 398 -14.76 -26.97 -11.17
N ALA A 399 -15.87 -26.22 -11.07
CA ALA A 399 -16.33 -25.63 -9.82
C ALA A 399 -16.60 -26.70 -8.71
N THR A 400 -17.10 -27.86 -9.07
CA THR A 400 -17.35 -28.96 -8.09
C THR A 400 -16.06 -29.46 -7.44
N GLN A 401 -14.98 -29.59 -8.21
CA GLN A 401 -13.66 -29.95 -7.70
C GLN A 401 -13.07 -28.82 -6.85
N ALA A 402 -13.22 -27.58 -7.28
CA ALA A 402 -12.78 -26.41 -6.51
C ALA A 402 -13.43 -26.37 -5.13
N ILE A 403 -14.75 -26.58 -5.04
CA ILE A 403 -15.49 -26.65 -3.76
C ILE A 403 -14.93 -27.72 -2.83
N SER A 404 -14.60 -28.92 -3.35
CA SER A 404 -14.00 -29.98 -2.53
C SER A 404 -12.65 -29.57 -1.99
N LEU A 405 -11.80 -28.97 -2.84
CA LEU A 405 -10.46 -28.54 -2.47
C LEU A 405 -10.46 -27.34 -1.50
N TYR A 406 -11.39 -26.38 -1.68
CA TYR A 406 -11.55 -25.28 -0.70
C TYR A 406 -12.00 -25.81 0.67
N ARG A 407 -12.90 -26.80 0.71
CA ARG A 407 -13.27 -27.45 2.00
C ARG A 407 -12.07 -28.14 2.67
N GLU A 408 -11.24 -28.84 1.91
CA GLU A 408 -10.00 -29.42 2.44
C GLU A 408 -9.02 -28.34 2.94
N ALA A 409 -8.96 -27.19 2.25
CA ALA A 409 -8.17 -26.04 2.68
C ALA A 409 -8.71 -25.43 3.99
N ILE A 410 -10.03 -25.29 4.12
CA ILE A 410 -10.71 -24.78 5.33
C ILE A 410 -10.52 -25.75 6.51
N ASP A 411 -10.58 -27.06 6.27
CA ASP A 411 -10.29 -28.06 7.31
C ASP A 411 -8.86 -27.89 7.87
N ALA A 412 -7.90 -27.51 7.03
CA ALA A 412 -6.53 -27.22 7.44
C ALA A 412 -6.39 -25.84 8.09
N LEU A 413 -7.12 -24.83 7.61
CA LEU A 413 -7.05 -23.42 8.02
C LEU A 413 -8.44 -22.87 8.40
N PRO A 414 -9.06 -23.33 9.49
CA PRO A 414 -10.45 -23.02 9.80
C PRO A 414 -10.71 -21.58 10.26
N GLN A 415 -9.68 -20.75 10.38
CA GLN A 415 -9.80 -19.34 10.75
C GLN A 415 -9.49 -18.39 9.57
N ASP A 416 -9.40 -18.92 8.35
CA ASP A 416 -9.12 -18.11 7.16
C ASP A 416 -10.42 -17.68 6.48
N ALA A 417 -10.76 -16.39 6.66
CA ALA A 417 -11.95 -15.79 6.07
C ALA A 417 -11.90 -15.72 4.54
N VAL A 418 -10.70 -15.71 3.94
CA VAL A 418 -10.56 -15.67 2.47
C VAL A 418 -10.95 -16.99 1.86
N LEU A 419 -10.58 -18.10 2.49
CA LEU A 419 -10.97 -19.43 2.01
C LEU A 419 -12.49 -19.65 2.03
N GLU A 420 -13.18 -19.14 3.05
CA GLU A 420 -14.65 -19.17 3.09
C GLU A 420 -15.28 -18.30 2.00
N TYR A 421 -14.70 -17.13 1.74
CA TYR A 421 -15.12 -16.27 0.63
C TYR A 421 -14.86 -16.93 -0.74
N ASP A 422 -13.70 -17.52 -0.96
CA ASP A 422 -13.38 -18.23 -2.21
C ASP A 422 -14.27 -19.47 -2.42
N LEU A 423 -14.58 -20.18 -1.33
CA LEU A 423 -15.57 -21.26 -1.37
C LEU A 423 -16.95 -20.74 -1.83
N ALA A 424 -17.37 -19.57 -1.33
CA ALA A 424 -18.63 -18.96 -1.73
C ALA A 424 -18.66 -18.64 -3.24
N LEU A 425 -17.57 -18.07 -3.78
CA LEU A 425 -17.45 -17.81 -5.22
C LEU A 425 -17.52 -19.11 -6.06
N ALA A 426 -16.92 -20.20 -5.56
CA ALA A 426 -17.04 -21.50 -6.22
C ALA A 426 -18.48 -22.06 -6.16
N LEU A 427 -19.18 -21.87 -5.03
CA LEU A 427 -20.58 -22.26 -4.84
C LEU A 427 -21.55 -21.46 -5.72
N GLU A 428 -21.28 -20.17 -5.93
CA GLU A 428 -21.99 -19.32 -6.90
C GLU A 428 -21.96 -19.93 -8.31
N ARG A 429 -20.80 -20.44 -8.76
CA ARG A 429 -20.64 -21.05 -10.08
C ARG A 429 -21.51 -22.30 -10.29
N VAL A 430 -21.84 -23.02 -9.23
CA VAL A 430 -22.72 -24.18 -9.30
C VAL A 430 -24.19 -23.85 -8.95
N GLY A 431 -24.46 -22.61 -8.55
CA GLY A 431 -25.81 -22.12 -8.22
C GLY A 431 -26.34 -22.58 -6.86
N ASP A 432 -25.48 -23.02 -5.93
CA ASP A 432 -25.88 -23.40 -4.56
C ASP A 432 -25.95 -22.15 -3.66
N ALA A 433 -26.99 -21.35 -3.84
CA ALA A 433 -27.17 -20.10 -3.12
C ALA A 433 -27.26 -20.25 -1.59
N ALA A 434 -27.71 -21.40 -1.09
CA ALA A 434 -27.80 -21.64 0.34
C ALA A 434 -26.41 -21.87 0.96
N ALA A 435 -25.58 -22.68 0.31
CA ALA A 435 -24.21 -22.91 0.76
C ALA A 435 -23.33 -21.66 0.54
N GLU A 436 -23.52 -20.93 -0.58
CA GLU A 436 -22.85 -19.64 -0.84
C GLU A 436 -23.10 -18.65 0.29
N ARG A 437 -24.37 -18.45 0.70
CA ARG A 437 -24.72 -17.58 1.81
C ARG A 437 -24.03 -18.02 3.11
N ALA A 438 -24.07 -19.31 3.45
CA ALA A 438 -23.48 -19.83 4.66
C ALA A 438 -21.96 -19.60 4.73
N ALA A 439 -21.25 -19.79 3.61
CA ALA A 439 -19.81 -19.53 3.50
C ALA A 439 -19.49 -18.03 3.67
N LEU A 440 -20.26 -17.14 3.05
CA LEU A 440 -20.08 -15.69 3.21
C LEU A 440 -20.36 -15.22 4.65
N GLU A 441 -21.39 -15.75 5.30
CA GLU A 441 -21.67 -15.47 6.71
C GLU A 441 -20.52 -15.92 7.61
N MET A 442 -19.90 -17.08 7.32
CA MET A 442 -18.71 -17.54 8.02
C MET A 442 -17.51 -16.64 7.76
N ALA A 443 -17.27 -16.24 6.52
CA ALA A 443 -16.21 -15.27 6.19
C ALA A 443 -16.35 -13.97 6.98
N LEU A 444 -17.58 -13.46 7.15
CA LEU A 444 -17.88 -12.25 7.94
C LEU A 444 -17.75 -12.48 9.45
N GLN A 445 -18.04 -13.68 9.95
CA GLN A 445 -17.77 -14.02 11.36
C GLN A 445 -16.27 -14.01 11.66
N LEU A 446 -15.46 -14.56 10.75
CA LEU A 446 -14.01 -14.60 10.87
C LEU A 446 -13.38 -13.22 10.66
N ARG A 447 -13.91 -12.42 9.70
CA ARG A 447 -13.44 -11.06 9.40
C ARG A 447 -14.63 -10.09 9.26
N PRO A 448 -15.06 -9.44 10.34
CA PRO A 448 -16.23 -8.55 10.33
C PRO A 448 -16.09 -7.31 9.43
N GLY A 449 -14.87 -7.00 8.96
CA GLY A 449 -14.58 -5.88 8.05
C GLY A 449 -14.44 -6.26 6.57
N PHE A 450 -14.82 -7.48 6.17
CA PHE A 450 -14.59 -8.01 4.83
C PHE A 450 -15.63 -7.43 3.83
N ALA A 451 -15.29 -6.30 3.20
CA ALA A 451 -16.20 -5.56 2.32
C ALA A 451 -16.63 -6.37 1.10
N GLU A 452 -15.74 -7.18 0.53
CA GLU A 452 -16.04 -8.04 -0.62
C GLU A 452 -17.06 -9.13 -0.25
N ALA A 453 -16.96 -9.71 0.94
CA ALA A 453 -17.94 -10.68 1.43
C ALA A 453 -19.30 -10.04 1.70
N GLU A 454 -19.33 -8.81 2.25
CA GLU A 454 -20.57 -8.04 2.41
C GLU A 454 -21.21 -7.75 1.03
N ASN A 455 -20.42 -7.30 0.05
CA ASN A 455 -20.92 -7.05 -1.30
C ASN A 455 -21.49 -8.34 -1.95
N GLN A 456 -20.77 -9.46 -1.84
CA GLN A 456 -21.22 -10.73 -2.40
C GLN A 456 -22.49 -11.24 -1.70
N LEU A 457 -22.60 -11.06 -0.38
CA LEU A 457 -23.81 -11.41 0.38
C LEU A 457 -24.99 -10.51 -0.02
N GLY A 458 -24.73 -9.24 -0.35
CA GLY A 458 -25.70 -8.34 -0.98
C GLY A 458 -26.22 -8.89 -2.33
N LEU A 459 -25.33 -9.41 -3.17
CA LEU A 459 -25.72 -10.02 -4.46
C LEU A 459 -26.55 -11.31 -4.27
N VAL A 460 -26.16 -12.19 -3.34
CA VAL A 460 -26.94 -13.40 -3.04
C VAL A 460 -28.34 -13.06 -2.57
N THR A 461 -28.47 -12.13 -1.65
CA THR A 461 -29.75 -11.70 -1.09
C THR A 461 -30.60 -10.95 -2.11
N ALA A 462 -30.01 -10.16 -3.00
CA ALA A 462 -30.72 -9.52 -4.11
C ALA A 462 -31.27 -10.57 -5.10
N ARG A 463 -30.49 -11.59 -5.47
CA ARG A 463 -30.95 -12.71 -6.30
C ARG A 463 -32.10 -13.48 -5.65
N ALA A 464 -32.14 -13.57 -4.33
CA ALA A 464 -33.24 -14.17 -3.57
C ALA A 464 -34.47 -13.26 -3.42
N GLY A 465 -34.43 -12.01 -3.93
CA GLY A 465 -35.52 -11.04 -3.81
C GLY A 465 -35.58 -10.36 -2.41
N GLU A 466 -34.59 -10.56 -1.56
CA GLU A 466 -34.50 -9.97 -0.21
C GLU A 466 -33.90 -8.56 -0.28
N ASN A 467 -34.56 -7.67 -1.04
CA ASN A 467 -34.01 -6.36 -1.41
C ASN A 467 -33.58 -5.48 -0.22
N SER A 468 -34.29 -5.52 0.92
CA SER A 468 -33.92 -4.75 2.10
C SER A 468 -32.65 -5.28 2.78
N THR A 469 -32.46 -6.59 2.77
CA THR A 469 -31.26 -7.25 3.28
C THR A 469 -30.06 -6.97 2.35
N ALA A 470 -30.26 -7.05 1.05
CA ALA A 470 -29.26 -6.71 0.04
C ALA A 470 -28.78 -5.25 0.17
N GLU A 471 -29.72 -4.31 0.30
CA GLU A 471 -29.39 -2.90 0.51
C GLU A 471 -28.52 -2.70 1.74
N LYS A 472 -28.84 -3.38 2.85
CA LYS A 472 -28.04 -3.30 4.06
C LYS A 472 -26.61 -3.78 3.80
N HIS A 473 -26.43 -4.96 3.18
CA HIS A 473 -25.10 -5.52 2.93
C HIS A 473 -24.27 -4.65 2.00
N PHE A 474 -24.86 -4.08 0.92
CA PHE A 474 -24.13 -3.14 0.06
C PHE A 474 -23.73 -1.86 0.81
N ARG A 475 -24.58 -1.32 1.69
CA ARG A 475 -24.23 -0.18 2.54
C ARG A 475 -23.12 -0.51 3.54
N ASP A 476 -23.14 -1.70 4.13
CA ASP A 476 -22.10 -2.19 5.02
C ASP A 476 -20.76 -2.35 4.27
N ALA A 477 -20.77 -2.87 3.04
CA ALA A 477 -19.60 -2.94 2.18
C ALA A 477 -18.98 -1.55 1.91
N ILE A 478 -19.82 -0.58 1.51
CA ILE A 478 -19.39 0.81 1.25
C ILE A 478 -18.89 1.49 2.53
N ALA A 479 -19.53 1.25 3.67
CA ALA A 479 -19.10 1.83 4.94
C ALA A 479 -17.70 1.34 5.37
N ARG A 480 -17.33 0.10 4.99
CA ARG A 480 -16.01 -0.49 5.27
C ARG A 480 -14.97 -0.12 4.24
N ALA A 481 -15.35 0.01 2.98
CA ALA A 481 -14.53 0.41 1.86
C ALA A 481 -15.24 1.49 1.02
N PRO A 482 -15.11 2.78 1.37
CA PRO A 482 -15.83 3.87 0.69
C PRO A 482 -15.50 4.02 -0.80
N SER A 483 -14.35 3.55 -1.23
CA SER A 483 -13.92 3.55 -2.64
C SER A 483 -14.30 2.27 -3.40
N TYR A 484 -15.07 1.35 -2.81
CA TYR A 484 -15.46 0.10 -3.43
C TYR A 484 -16.54 0.35 -4.50
N ALA A 485 -16.09 0.56 -5.73
CA ALA A 485 -16.93 0.96 -6.86
C ALA A 485 -18.03 -0.06 -7.18
N GLU A 486 -17.74 -1.37 -7.08
CA GLU A 486 -18.67 -2.45 -7.34
C GLU A 486 -19.84 -2.46 -6.36
N ALA A 487 -19.57 -2.27 -5.06
CA ALA A 487 -20.62 -2.20 -4.04
C ALA A 487 -21.52 -0.97 -4.25
N ALA A 488 -20.93 0.18 -4.59
CA ALA A 488 -21.66 1.41 -4.88
C ALA A 488 -22.52 1.25 -6.15
N ASN A 489 -21.99 0.62 -7.20
CA ASN A 489 -22.73 0.29 -8.42
C ASN A 489 -23.89 -0.67 -8.14
N ASN A 490 -23.66 -1.73 -7.36
CA ASN A 490 -24.68 -2.73 -7.02
C ASN A 490 -25.82 -2.11 -6.20
N LEU A 491 -25.48 -1.26 -5.21
CA LEU A 491 -26.47 -0.51 -4.44
C LEU A 491 -27.26 0.45 -5.32
N GLY A 492 -26.59 1.22 -6.18
CA GLY A 492 -27.24 2.14 -7.10
C GLY A 492 -28.18 1.40 -8.06
N THR A 493 -27.75 0.26 -8.58
CA THR A 493 -28.59 -0.59 -9.45
C THR A 493 -29.83 -1.11 -8.72
N LEU A 494 -29.66 -1.59 -7.49
CA LEU A 494 -30.78 -2.08 -6.65
C LEU A 494 -31.79 -0.97 -6.35
N LEU A 495 -31.30 0.24 -6.00
CA LEU A 495 -32.15 1.41 -5.73
C LEU A 495 -32.91 1.88 -6.97
N GLY A 496 -32.25 1.92 -8.14
CA GLY A 496 -32.89 2.25 -9.41
C GLY A 496 -34.00 1.28 -9.78
N GLN A 497 -33.81 -0.04 -9.58
CA GLN A 497 -34.86 -1.05 -9.77
C GLN A 497 -36.07 -0.86 -8.84
N GLN A 498 -35.88 -0.22 -7.69
CA GLN A 498 -36.94 0.14 -6.76
C GLN A 498 -37.59 1.50 -7.06
N GLY A 499 -37.13 2.23 -8.09
CA GLY A 499 -37.61 3.57 -8.44
C GLY A 499 -37.12 4.67 -7.52
N ARG A 500 -36.05 4.42 -6.77
CA ARG A 500 -35.37 5.38 -5.87
C ARG A 500 -34.23 6.08 -6.61
N ASP A 501 -34.56 6.69 -7.76
CA ASP A 501 -33.59 7.15 -8.75
C ASP A 501 -32.59 8.18 -8.19
N ARG A 502 -33.01 9.13 -7.34
CA ARG A 502 -32.12 10.12 -6.72
C ARG A 502 -31.05 9.51 -5.81
N GLU A 503 -31.43 8.47 -5.07
CA GLU A 503 -30.47 7.76 -4.23
C GLU A 503 -29.53 6.91 -5.09
N ALA A 504 -30.09 6.25 -6.12
CA ALA A 504 -29.32 5.48 -7.09
C ALA A 504 -28.24 6.34 -7.77
N GLU A 505 -28.62 7.55 -8.23
CA GLU A 505 -27.69 8.49 -8.85
C GLU A 505 -26.48 8.81 -7.95
N ALA A 506 -26.72 9.07 -6.66
CA ALA A 506 -25.66 9.40 -5.73
C ALA A 506 -24.61 8.27 -5.62
N PHE A 507 -25.07 7.01 -5.49
CA PHE A 507 -24.16 5.86 -5.39
C PHE A 507 -23.49 5.53 -6.72
N LEU A 508 -24.17 5.67 -7.85
CA LEU A 508 -23.58 5.46 -9.17
C LEU A 508 -22.55 6.53 -9.52
N ARG A 509 -22.76 7.78 -9.12
CA ARG A 509 -21.72 8.83 -9.21
C ARG A 509 -20.51 8.50 -8.34
N SER A 510 -20.72 7.97 -7.14
CA SER A 510 -19.64 7.48 -6.29
C SER A 510 -18.87 6.34 -6.96
N ALA A 511 -19.58 5.37 -7.56
CA ALA A 511 -18.94 4.25 -8.26
C ALA A 511 -18.04 4.71 -9.42
N VAL A 512 -18.54 5.61 -10.31
CA VAL A 512 -17.75 6.12 -11.43
C VAL A 512 -16.65 7.08 -11.01
N SER A 513 -16.77 7.71 -9.83
CA SER A 513 -15.72 8.53 -9.24
C SER A 513 -14.60 7.65 -8.68
N ALA A 514 -14.96 6.55 -7.98
CA ALA A 514 -14.01 5.60 -7.42
C ALA A 514 -13.28 4.80 -8.51
N ASN A 515 -14.02 4.36 -9.55
CA ASN A 515 -13.43 3.68 -10.71
C ASN A 515 -13.94 4.29 -12.03
N PRO A 516 -13.24 5.30 -12.59
CA PRO A 516 -13.63 5.92 -13.86
C PRO A 516 -13.62 4.98 -15.07
N ARG A 517 -12.98 3.81 -14.99
CA ARG A 517 -12.97 2.78 -16.03
C ARG A 517 -14.07 1.73 -15.87
N PHE A 518 -14.92 1.86 -14.88
CA PHE A 518 -16.03 0.94 -14.67
C PHE A 518 -17.18 1.23 -15.65
N GLY A 519 -17.10 0.69 -16.87
CA GLY A 519 -18.06 0.94 -17.98
C GLY A 519 -19.51 0.68 -17.57
N GLN A 520 -19.78 -0.45 -16.87
CA GLN A 520 -21.12 -0.80 -16.42
C GLN A 520 -21.73 0.24 -15.46
N ALA A 521 -20.92 0.83 -14.56
CA ALA A 521 -21.38 1.88 -13.66
C ALA A 521 -21.79 3.15 -14.43
N TRP A 522 -21.06 3.49 -15.50
CA TRP A 522 -21.44 4.58 -16.40
C TRP A 522 -22.75 4.33 -17.13
N VAL A 523 -23.00 3.09 -17.61
CA VAL A 523 -24.26 2.69 -18.24
C VAL A 523 -25.41 2.78 -17.24
N ASN A 524 -25.23 2.27 -16.01
CA ASN A 524 -26.24 2.32 -14.97
C ASN A 524 -26.57 3.76 -14.54
N LEU A 525 -25.53 4.62 -14.42
CA LEU A 525 -25.72 6.06 -14.16
C LEU A 525 -26.51 6.74 -15.28
N ALA A 526 -26.18 6.44 -16.53
CA ALA A 526 -26.89 6.99 -17.67
C ALA A 526 -28.38 6.56 -17.70
N ALA A 527 -28.67 5.30 -17.39
CA ALA A 527 -30.04 4.80 -17.30
C ALA A 527 -30.83 5.51 -16.18
N THR A 528 -30.22 5.70 -15.02
CA THR A 528 -30.83 6.43 -13.88
C THR A 528 -31.07 7.90 -14.21
N LEU A 529 -30.09 8.59 -14.81
CA LEU A 529 -30.26 9.98 -15.27
C LEU A 529 -31.35 10.12 -16.34
N ALA A 530 -31.51 9.11 -17.21
CA ALA A 530 -32.57 9.06 -18.21
C ALA A 530 -33.96 8.94 -17.58
N SER A 531 -34.13 8.13 -16.53
CA SER A 531 -35.41 8.00 -15.82
C SER A 531 -35.81 9.33 -15.14
N GLU A 532 -34.86 10.12 -14.68
CA GLU A 532 -35.07 11.47 -14.14
C GLU A 532 -35.20 12.56 -15.23
N SER A 533 -35.16 12.17 -16.51
CA SER A 533 -35.25 13.10 -17.66
C SER A 533 -34.02 14.02 -17.82
N HIS A 534 -32.91 13.70 -17.20
CA HIS A 534 -31.60 14.42 -17.32
C HIS A 534 -30.86 13.97 -18.59
N PHE A 535 -31.47 14.07 -19.76
CA PHE A 535 -31.01 13.47 -21.03
C PHE A 535 -29.60 13.93 -21.45
N SER A 536 -29.21 15.17 -21.17
CA SER A 536 -27.89 15.67 -21.54
C SER A 536 -26.78 15.03 -20.71
N GLU A 537 -26.99 14.84 -19.41
CA GLU A 537 -26.04 14.18 -18.52
C GLU A 537 -26.00 12.66 -18.79
N ALA A 538 -27.18 12.07 -19.05
CA ALA A 538 -27.29 10.68 -19.46
C ALA A 538 -26.46 10.37 -20.73
N LEU A 539 -26.51 11.26 -21.75
CA LEU A 539 -25.69 11.13 -22.96
C LEU A 539 -24.18 11.23 -22.64
N ALA A 540 -23.78 12.17 -21.79
CA ALA A 540 -22.38 12.30 -21.40
C ALA A 540 -21.87 11.06 -20.63
N ALA A 541 -22.71 10.46 -19.79
CA ALA A 541 -22.37 9.23 -19.08
C ALA A 541 -22.23 8.03 -20.03
N VAL A 542 -23.17 7.85 -20.99
CA VAL A 542 -23.05 6.81 -22.03
C VAL A 542 -21.82 7.00 -22.91
N ASP A 543 -21.50 8.24 -23.30
CA ASP A 543 -20.30 8.52 -24.07
C ASP A 543 -19.01 8.20 -23.25
N SER A 544 -19.07 8.27 -21.93
CA SER A 544 -17.98 7.82 -21.04
C SER A 544 -17.84 6.29 -21.05
N ALA A 545 -18.95 5.54 -20.99
CA ALA A 545 -18.93 4.09 -21.14
C ALA A 545 -18.35 3.66 -22.50
N LEU A 546 -18.79 4.29 -23.59
CA LEU A 546 -18.33 3.98 -24.95
C LEU A 546 -16.86 4.37 -25.22
N ARG A 547 -16.27 5.27 -24.43
CA ARG A 547 -14.83 5.52 -24.47
C ARG A 547 -14.02 4.38 -23.86
N ILE A 548 -14.61 3.65 -22.91
CA ILE A 548 -13.99 2.49 -22.26
C ILE A 548 -14.13 1.26 -23.16
N ASP A 549 -15.37 0.96 -23.58
CA ASP A 549 -15.67 -0.09 -24.55
C ASP A 549 -16.56 0.44 -25.68
N PRO A 550 -15.98 0.74 -26.86
CA PRO A 550 -16.74 1.22 -28.02
C PRO A 550 -17.75 0.21 -28.59
N GLN A 551 -17.70 -1.07 -28.19
CA GLN A 551 -18.57 -2.13 -28.67
C GLN A 551 -19.64 -2.55 -27.65
N ASP A 552 -19.71 -1.89 -26.49
CA ASP A 552 -20.71 -2.17 -25.45
C ASP A 552 -22.14 -2.02 -26.04
N ALA A 553 -22.82 -3.15 -26.16
CA ALA A 553 -24.14 -3.21 -26.81
C ALA A 553 -25.24 -2.49 -26.03
N ASP A 554 -25.13 -2.45 -24.68
CA ASP A 554 -26.11 -1.78 -23.82
C ASP A 554 -25.90 -0.28 -23.86
N ALA A 555 -24.66 0.18 -23.82
CA ALA A 555 -24.32 1.59 -24.00
C ALA A 555 -24.76 2.11 -25.37
N LEU A 556 -24.49 1.37 -26.45
CA LEU A 556 -24.91 1.75 -27.80
C LEU A 556 -26.44 1.84 -27.93
N ARG A 557 -27.18 0.87 -27.38
CA ARG A 557 -28.65 0.89 -27.35
C ARG A 557 -29.19 2.08 -26.57
N LEU A 558 -28.66 2.31 -25.37
CA LEU A 558 -29.09 3.41 -24.52
C LEU A 558 -28.82 4.76 -25.19
N ARG A 559 -27.66 4.92 -25.82
CA ARG A 559 -27.29 6.14 -26.57
C ARG A 559 -28.28 6.44 -27.69
N ALA A 560 -28.67 5.42 -28.47
CA ALA A 560 -29.65 5.56 -29.54
C ALA A 560 -31.03 6.00 -29.02
N MET A 561 -31.47 5.41 -27.91
CA MET A 561 -32.74 5.78 -27.25
C MET A 561 -32.71 7.22 -26.74
N LEU A 562 -31.63 7.64 -26.08
CA LEU A 562 -31.47 9.00 -25.55
C LEU A 562 -31.44 10.04 -26.69
N ALA A 563 -30.75 9.76 -27.79
CA ALA A 563 -30.72 10.64 -28.96
C ALA A 563 -32.08 10.84 -29.59
N ALA A 564 -32.91 9.78 -29.66
CA ALA A 564 -34.27 9.85 -30.14
C ALA A 564 -35.19 10.66 -29.21
N ALA A 565 -35.05 10.47 -27.87
CA ALA A 565 -35.80 11.22 -26.88
C ALA A 565 -35.45 12.71 -26.87
N ALA A 566 -34.17 13.05 -27.00
CA ALA A 566 -33.69 14.42 -27.07
C ALA A 566 -34.19 15.16 -28.35
N SER A 567 -34.35 14.44 -29.47
CA SER A 567 -34.87 15.01 -30.71
C SER A 567 -36.40 15.26 -30.65
N SER A 568 -37.15 14.39 -30.01
CA SER A 568 -38.62 14.55 -29.84
C SER A 568 -38.96 15.71 -28.88
N ASN A 569 -38.19 15.96 -27.84
CA ASN A 569 -38.37 17.11 -26.95
C ASN A 569 -38.08 18.47 -27.65
N ARG A 570 -37.19 18.51 -28.62
CA ARG A 570 -36.93 19.73 -29.44
C ARG A 570 -38.06 20.05 -30.39
N THR A 571 -38.72 19.04 -30.94
CA THR A 571 -39.85 19.24 -31.85
C THR A 571 -41.17 19.58 -31.12
N GLY A 572 -41.35 19.11 -29.87
CA GLY A 572 -42.53 19.43 -29.04
C GLY A 572 -42.52 20.89 -28.50
N SER A 573 -41.35 21.50 -28.30
CA SER A 573 -41.26 22.89 -27.83
C SER A 573 -41.41 23.94 -28.93
N SER A 574 -41.34 23.56 -30.22
CA SER A 574 -41.47 24.50 -31.36
C SER A 574 -42.90 24.73 -31.82
N THR A 575 -43.93 24.01 -31.31
CA THR A 575 -45.32 24.12 -31.73
C THR A 575 -46.20 24.99 -30.84
N SER A 576 -45.69 25.62 -29.77
CA SER A 576 -46.48 26.45 -28.85
C SER A 576 -46.32 27.97 -29.04
N SER A 577 -45.68 28.46 -30.10
CA SER A 577 -45.57 29.91 -30.40
C SER A 577 -46.33 30.35 -31.66
N THR A 578 -47.57 29.88 -31.85
CA THR A 578 -48.46 30.52 -32.82
C THR A 578 -49.26 31.60 -32.11
N SER A 579 -48.82 32.82 -32.34
CA SER A 579 -49.49 34.07 -31.92
C SER A 579 -50.93 34.13 -32.39
N VAL A 580 -51.89 34.17 -31.49
CA VAL A 580 -53.25 34.59 -31.76
C VAL A 580 -53.22 36.10 -31.98
N ARG A 581 -53.30 36.55 -33.26
CA ARG A 581 -53.68 37.90 -33.63
C ARG A 581 -55.17 38.05 -33.33
N ARG A 582 -55.58 38.98 -32.44
CA ARG A 582 -56.95 39.47 -32.36
C ARG A 582 -57.26 40.38 -33.53
N PRO A 583 -58.42 40.24 -34.24
CA PRO A 583 -58.96 41.27 -35.12
C PRO A 583 -59.64 42.38 -34.31
N ARG A 584 -59.68 43.55 -34.91
CA ARG A 584 -60.31 44.79 -34.42
C ARG A 584 -61.84 44.63 -34.27
#